data_03a5242396e3ddf272dddbb85269f32a
#
_entry.id   03a5242396e3ddf272dddbb85269f32a
#
_cell.length_a   1.000
_cell.length_b   1.000
_cell.length_c   1.000
_cell.angle_alpha   90.00
_cell.angle_beta   90.00
_cell.angle_gamma   90.00
#
_symmetry.space_group_name_H-M   'P 1'
#
loop_
_entity.id
_entity.type
_entity.pdbx_description
1 polymer ?
#
loop_
_entity_poly.entity_id
_entity_poly.type
_entity_poly.pdbx_seq_one_letter_code
_entity_poly.pdbx_strand_id
1 'polypeptide(L)'
;MRQLAAQVHLGPGGQPVTVSRASLDRWIRAWRAGGFDALTPAERQVTPRTDAEVLELAARLKREHPARTAAHIARIIEAEQGWTPSPRTLQRHFARLGLGTRPEGNPPSAFGRFEAAEPDEMWISDGLHGPIVDGGRAVLFALLDDHSRYVPGHRWGHGEDTLGIQAALHDAVKTHGCPRKLYCDNGSAYSSHQLAWSTAVLDIRLVHSRPGKRQGRGKIERWNRTVRDQFLVEIEAVGGVGSLDELNRLFTAWLHQHYHRAVHSETGATPAQRYHAADRTPAPRPDPALLRRAFLWREQRRVTAFATVSLHGIL
;
A
#
# COMPACT_ATOMS: atom_id res chain seq x y z
N MET A 1 5.72 -23.93 56.62
CA MET A 1 5.50 -22.82 55.68
C MET A 1 6.77 -21.96 55.40
N ARG A 2 7.45 -21.43 56.44
CA ARG A 2 8.71 -20.67 56.22
C ARG A 2 9.80 -21.51 55.56
N GLN A 3 9.96 -22.79 55.93
CA GLN A 3 10.92 -23.71 55.34
C GLN A 3 10.58 -24.06 53.87
N LEU A 4 9.31 -24.28 53.54
CA LEU A 4 8.86 -24.55 52.16
C LEU A 4 9.05 -23.31 51.23
N ALA A 5 8.83 -22.10 51.75
CA ALA A 5 9.03 -20.88 50.98
C ALA A 5 10.52 -20.58 50.73
N ALA A 6 11.42 -21.11 51.56
CA ALA A 6 12.89 -20.97 51.38
C ALA A 6 13.50 -22.03 50.48
N GLN A 7 12.74 -23.04 50.06
CA GLN A 7 13.20 -24.11 49.15
C GLN A 7 13.02 -23.71 47.69
N VAL A 8 13.95 -24.20 46.88
CA VAL A 8 13.82 -24.12 45.42
C VAL A 8 13.02 -25.34 44.95
N HIS A 9 11.94 -25.10 44.23
CA HIS A 9 11.05 -26.12 43.68
C HIS A 9 11.31 -26.23 42.16
N LEU A 10 10.99 -27.39 41.56
CA LEU A 10 10.99 -27.56 40.11
C LEU A 10 9.64 -27.10 39.56
N GLY A 11 9.65 -26.13 38.66
CA GLY A 11 8.50 -25.70 37.90
C GLY A 11 8.07 -26.72 36.82
N PRO A 12 6.91 -26.53 36.15
CA PRO A 12 6.38 -27.44 35.15
C PRO A 12 7.33 -27.73 33.97
N GLY A 13 8.25 -26.82 33.68
CA GLY A 13 9.29 -26.97 32.64
C GLY A 13 10.67 -27.36 33.16
N GLY A 14 10.77 -27.87 34.40
CA GLY A 14 12.03 -28.28 35.03
C GLY A 14 12.93 -27.12 35.52
N GLN A 15 12.51 -25.85 35.36
CA GLN A 15 13.27 -24.68 35.84
C GLN A 15 13.13 -24.52 37.34
N PRO A 16 14.19 -24.05 38.05
CA PRO A 16 14.11 -23.76 39.46
C PRO A 16 13.20 -22.55 39.75
N VAL A 17 12.21 -22.72 40.65
CA VAL A 17 11.25 -21.68 41.03
C VAL A 17 11.21 -21.58 42.55
N THR A 18 11.21 -20.34 43.08
CA THR A 18 10.95 -20.05 44.47
C THR A 18 9.51 -19.54 44.64
N VAL A 19 8.80 -20.08 45.62
CA VAL A 19 7.39 -19.73 45.87
C VAL A 19 7.30 -18.89 47.14
N SER A 20 6.75 -17.68 47.00
CA SER A 20 6.58 -16.81 48.19
C SER A 20 5.64 -17.43 49.22
N ARG A 21 5.88 -17.12 50.52
CA ARG A 21 4.99 -17.55 51.62
C ARG A 21 3.54 -17.12 51.36
N ALA A 22 3.34 -15.92 50.86
CA ALA A 22 2.02 -15.38 50.53
C ALA A 22 1.29 -16.24 49.45
N SER A 23 2.04 -16.74 48.48
CA SER A 23 1.49 -17.66 47.44
C SER A 23 1.11 -19.01 48.03
N LEU A 24 1.95 -19.57 48.90
CA LEU A 24 1.64 -20.84 49.58
C LEU A 24 0.40 -20.67 50.50
N ASP A 25 0.31 -19.60 51.31
CA ASP A 25 -0.82 -19.33 52.17
C ASP A 25 -2.13 -19.14 51.35
N ARG A 26 -2.06 -18.51 50.18
CA ARG A 26 -3.20 -18.36 49.28
C ARG A 26 -3.64 -19.69 48.70
N TRP A 27 -2.72 -20.52 48.24
CA TRP A 27 -3.03 -21.82 47.67
C TRP A 27 -3.63 -22.79 48.69
N ILE A 28 -3.12 -22.80 49.95
CA ILE A 28 -3.68 -23.60 51.01
C ILE A 28 -5.09 -23.16 51.36
N ARG A 29 -5.36 -21.86 51.42
CA ARG A 29 -6.72 -21.34 51.64
C ARG A 29 -7.66 -21.75 50.50
N ALA A 30 -7.24 -21.62 49.25
CA ALA A 30 -8.02 -22.03 48.10
C ALA A 30 -8.31 -23.54 48.13
N TRP A 31 -7.28 -24.37 48.39
CA TRP A 31 -7.46 -25.83 48.49
C TRP A 31 -8.40 -26.25 49.61
N ARG A 32 -8.32 -25.59 50.78
CA ARG A 32 -9.25 -25.85 51.91
C ARG A 32 -10.69 -25.44 51.62
N ALA A 33 -10.91 -24.47 50.78
CA ALA A 33 -12.22 -23.95 50.43
C ALA A 33 -12.91 -24.77 49.31
N GLY A 34 -12.18 -25.36 48.36
CA GLY A 34 -12.77 -26.02 47.19
C GLY A 34 -11.92 -27.13 46.55
N GLY A 35 -10.94 -27.69 47.31
CA GLY A 35 -10.11 -28.78 46.80
C GLY A 35 -9.20 -28.38 45.64
N PHE A 36 -8.90 -29.35 44.78
CA PHE A 36 -7.99 -29.16 43.64
C PHE A 36 -8.54 -28.19 42.58
N ASP A 37 -9.86 -28.18 42.42
CA ASP A 37 -10.52 -27.30 41.43
C ASP A 37 -10.37 -25.82 41.77
N ALA A 38 -10.33 -25.47 43.04
CA ALA A 38 -10.10 -24.08 43.47
C ALA A 38 -8.66 -23.59 43.30
N LEU A 39 -7.70 -24.49 42.95
CA LEU A 39 -6.33 -24.16 42.57
C LEU A 39 -6.19 -23.87 41.09
N THR A 40 -7.15 -24.32 40.28
CA THR A 40 -7.18 -24.01 38.85
C THR A 40 -7.50 -22.53 38.67
N PRO A 41 -6.66 -21.74 37.97
CA PRO A 41 -6.96 -20.34 37.72
C PRO A 41 -8.30 -20.23 36.98
N ALA A 42 -9.23 -19.46 37.54
CA ALA A 42 -10.46 -19.14 36.82
C ALA A 42 -10.11 -18.49 35.47
N GLU A 43 -10.80 -18.87 34.43
CA GLU A 43 -10.68 -18.24 33.13
C GLU A 43 -10.84 -16.73 33.29
N ARG A 44 -9.81 -15.98 32.92
CA ARG A 44 -9.82 -14.54 33.06
C ARG A 44 -10.85 -13.97 32.09
N GLN A 45 -12.05 -13.67 32.54
CA GLN A 45 -13.03 -12.90 31.77
C GLN A 45 -12.47 -11.49 31.56
N VAL A 46 -11.81 -11.30 30.44
CA VAL A 46 -11.35 -9.97 30.01
C VAL A 46 -12.57 -9.28 29.43
N THR A 47 -13.22 -8.43 30.20
CA THR A 47 -14.21 -7.49 29.67
C THR A 47 -13.50 -6.59 28.66
N PRO A 48 -13.91 -6.58 27.39
CA PRO A 48 -13.32 -5.69 26.42
C PRO A 48 -13.47 -4.24 26.88
N ARG A 49 -12.38 -3.48 26.92
CA ARG A 49 -12.44 -2.04 27.20
C ARG A 49 -13.06 -1.24 26.05
N THR A 50 -13.25 -1.88 24.91
CA THR A 50 -13.85 -1.30 23.71
C THR A 50 -15.35 -1.53 23.74
N ASP A 51 -16.11 -0.50 23.42
CA ASP A 51 -17.56 -0.55 23.36
C ASP A 51 -18.04 -1.70 22.46
N ALA A 52 -19.06 -2.41 22.90
CA ALA A 52 -19.63 -3.54 22.18
C ALA A 52 -20.24 -3.11 20.83
N GLU A 53 -20.85 -1.92 20.77
CA GLU A 53 -21.45 -1.39 19.54
C GLU A 53 -20.40 -1.11 18.48
N VAL A 54 -19.24 -0.57 18.86
CA VAL A 54 -18.11 -0.32 17.96
C VAL A 54 -17.51 -1.62 17.43
N LEU A 55 -17.41 -2.65 18.28
CA LEU A 55 -16.95 -3.98 17.85
C LEU A 55 -17.94 -4.67 16.90
N GLU A 56 -19.24 -4.50 17.14
CA GLU A 56 -20.27 -5.06 16.25
C GLU A 56 -20.31 -4.30 14.91
N LEU A 57 -20.16 -2.98 14.90
CA LEU A 57 -19.99 -2.20 13.67
C LEU A 57 -18.77 -2.69 12.87
N ALA A 58 -17.64 -2.88 13.56
CA ALA A 58 -16.45 -3.43 12.92
C ALA A 58 -16.67 -4.82 12.31
N ALA A 59 -17.40 -5.68 13.02
CA ALA A 59 -17.73 -7.02 12.55
C ALA A 59 -18.69 -6.99 11.35
N ARG A 60 -19.68 -6.08 11.34
CA ARG A 60 -20.57 -5.86 10.17
C ARG A 60 -19.78 -5.42 8.95
N LEU A 61 -18.93 -4.38 9.08
CA LEU A 61 -18.07 -3.91 8.00
C LEU A 61 -17.14 -5.01 7.45
N LYS A 62 -16.68 -5.91 8.30
CA LYS A 62 -15.86 -7.05 7.90
C LYS A 62 -16.66 -8.13 7.17
N ARG A 63 -17.90 -8.42 7.59
CA ARG A 63 -18.80 -9.38 6.93
C ARG A 63 -19.29 -8.84 5.58
N GLU A 64 -19.62 -7.55 5.53
CA GLU A 64 -20.04 -6.86 4.29
C GLU A 64 -18.97 -7.00 3.21
N HIS A 65 -17.70 -6.77 3.57
CA HIS A 65 -16.58 -6.93 2.64
C HIS A 65 -15.38 -7.62 3.31
N PRO A 66 -15.26 -8.95 3.17
CA PRO A 66 -14.21 -9.75 3.83
C PRO A 66 -12.78 -9.34 3.49
N ALA A 67 -12.56 -8.68 2.34
CA ALA A 67 -11.24 -8.18 1.93
C ALA A 67 -10.78 -6.93 2.70
N ARG A 68 -11.67 -6.18 3.38
CA ARG A 68 -11.29 -5.02 4.18
C ARG A 68 -10.32 -5.43 5.28
N THR A 69 -9.20 -4.71 5.38
CA THR A 69 -8.20 -4.94 6.45
C THR A 69 -8.70 -4.31 7.76
N ALA A 70 -8.19 -4.78 8.92
CA ALA A 70 -8.53 -4.20 10.22
C ALA A 70 -8.12 -2.71 10.30
N ALA A 71 -7.00 -2.33 9.66
CA ALA A 71 -6.57 -0.93 9.60
C ALA A 71 -7.51 -0.07 8.75
N HIS A 72 -8.07 -0.63 7.68
CA HIS A 72 -9.02 0.08 6.84
C HIS A 72 -10.37 0.27 7.57
N ILE A 73 -10.87 -0.79 8.23
CA ILE A 73 -12.08 -0.71 9.06
C ILE A 73 -11.91 0.30 10.21
N ALA A 74 -10.74 0.33 10.86
CA ALA A 74 -10.45 1.32 11.88
C ALA A 74 -10.63 2.76 11.36
N ARG A 75 -10.14 3.07 10.16
CA ARG A 75 -10.28 4.39 9.55
C ARG A 75 -11.74 4.74 9.19
N ILE A 76 -12.51 3.77 8.72
CA ILE A 76 -13.94 3.99 8.44
C ILE A 76 -14.66 4.37 9.74
N ILE A 77 -14.44 3.63 10.84
CA ILE A 77 -15.03 3.90 12.14
C ILE A 77 -14.58 5.26 12.67
N GLU A 78 -13.30 5.58 12.55
CA GLU A 78 -12.74 6.87 13.00
C GLU A 78 -13.36 8.05 12.24
N ALA A 79 -13.57 7.91 10.93
CA ALA A 79 -14.20 8.93 10.11
C ALA A 79 -15.68 9.16 10.48
N GLU A 80 -16.38 8.11 10.92
CA GLU A 80 -17.79 8.18 11.30
C GLU A 80 -18.02 8.65 12.74
N GLN A 81 -17.18 8.17 13.68
CA GLN A 81 -17.38 8.35 15.12
C GLN A 81 -16.34 9.26 15.80
N GLY A 82 -15.30 9.71 15.08
CA GLY A 82 -14.20 10.52 15.62
C GLY A 82 -13.21 9.73 16.49
N TRP A 83 -13.42 8.41 16.68
CA TRP A 83 -12.57 7.52 17.46
C TRP A 83 -12.65 6.08 16.93
N THR A 84 -11.59 5.28 17.11
CA THR A 84 -11.55 3.87 16.72
C THR A 84 -10.66 3.03 17.64
N PRO A 85 -10.96 1.74 17.84
CA PRO A 85 -10.04 0.81 18.47
C PRO A 85 -8.79 0.61 17.61
N SER A 86 -7.67 0.25 18.25
CA SER A 86 -6.45 -0.06 17.48
C SER A 86 -6.71 -1.20 16.47
N PRO A 87 -6.04 -1.19 15.31
CA PRO A 87 -6.17 -2.28 14.34
C PRO A 87 -5.86 -3.66 14.94
N ARG A 88 -4.95 -3.75 15.90
CA ARG A 88 -4.63 -4.98 16.63
C ARG A 88 -5.80 -5.48 17.48
N THR A 89 -6.57 -4.56 18.07
CA THR A 89 -7.78 -4.91 18.83
C THR A 89 -8.84 -5.49 17.90
N LEU A 90 -9.05 -4.86 16.74
CA LEU A 90 -9.96 -5.36 15.71
C LEU A 90 -9.53 -6.72 15.15
N GLN A 91 -8.24 -6.92 14.87
CA GLN A 91 -7.71 -8.22 14.42
C GLN A 91 -8.01 -9.34 15.41
N ARG A 92 -7.78 -9.10 16.72
CA ARG A 92 -8.11 -10.09 17.77
C ARG A 92 -9.61 -10.35 17.86
N HIS A 93 -10.44 -9.32 17.66
CA HIS A 93 -11.88 -9.48 17.63
C HIS A 93 -12.33 -10.30 16.40
N PHE A 94 -11.82 -10.00 15.21
CA PHE A 94 -12.11 -10.76 13.99
C PHE A 94 -11.64 -12.21 14.08
N ALA A 95 -10.47 -12.47 14.67
CA ALA A 95 -9.98 -13.83 14.91
C ALA A 95 -10.94 -14.65 15.80
N ARG A 96 -11.47 -14.04 16.88
CA ARG A 96 -12.48 -14.65 17.75
C ARG A 96 -13.78 -14.98 17.04
N LEU A 97 -14.18 -14.15 16.07
CA LEU A 97 -15.40 -14.34 15.27
C LEU A 97 -15.19 -15.25 14.05
N GLY A 98 -13.99 -15.79 13.84
CA GLY A 98 -13.66 -16.56 12.64
C GLY A 98 -13.58 -15.73 11.35
N LEU A 99 -13.53 -14.39 11.47
CA LEU A 99 -13.45 -13.47 10.34
C LEU A 99 -12.01 -13.10 9.96
N GLY A 100 -11.02 -13.74 10.57
CA GLY A 100 -9.61 -13.34 10.52
C GLY A 100 -8.76 -13.98 9.42
N THR A 101 -9.32 -14.72 8.47
CA THR A 101 -8.53 -15.44 7.49
C THR A 101 -7.94 -14.53 6.41
N ARG A 102 -6.63 -14.39 6.43
CA ARG A 102 -5.82 -14.05 5.28
C ARG A 102 -4.92 -15.25 4.96
N PRO A 103 -4.78 -15.67 3.69
CA PRO A 103 -3.76 -16.65 3.34
C PRO A 103 -2.40 -16.13 3.76
N GLU A 104 -1.59 -16.97 4.40
CA GLU A 104 -0.23 -16.66 4.81
C GLU A 104 0.59 -16.33 3.58
N GLY A 105 1.05 -15.07 3.49
CA GLY A 105 2.05 -14.65 2.50
C GLY A 105 3.45 -15.02 2.99
N ASN A 106 4.33 -15.43 2.07
CA ASN A 106 5.74 -15.68 2.36
C ASN A 106 6.39 -14.47 3.07
N PRO A 107 7.26 -14.72 4.06
CA PRO A 107 8.01 -13.65 4.70
C PRO A 107 8.86 -12.89 3.67
N PRO A 108 9.01 -11.56 3.81
CA PRO A 108 9.83 -10.78 2.89
C PRO A 108 11.29 -11.22 2.99
N SER A 109 11.89 -11.57 1.84
CA SER A 109 13.32 -11.82 1.75
C SER A 109 14.08 -10.52 2.06
N ALA A 110 15.07 -10.61 2.96
CA ALA A 110 15.94 -9.50 3.34
C ALA A 110 16.94 -9.20 2.21
N PHE A 111 16.55 -8.34 1.26
CA PHE A 111 17.47 -7.73 0.31
C PHE A 111 17.81 -6.31 0.77
N GLY A 112 19.06 -5.87 0.51
CA GLY A 112 19.56 -4.56 0.90
C GLY A 112 18.57 -3.44 0.50
N ARG A 113 18.30 -2.56 1.45
CA ARG A 113 17.32 -1.47 1.30
C ARG A 113 17.96 -0.36 0.46
N PHE A 114 17.51 -0.21 -0.79
CA PHE A 114 17.80 0.97 -1.59
C PHE A 114 16.68 1.99 -1.39
N GLU A 115 17.04 3.23 -1.15
CA GLU A 115 16.13 4.38 -1.11
C GLU A 115 16.84 5.57 -1.76
N ALA A 116 16.15 6.29 -2.65
CA ALA A 116 16.65 7.53 -3.22
C ALA A 116 16.91 8.56 -2.11
N ALA A 117 17.97 9.33 -2.24
CA ALA A 117 18.37 10.29 -1.21
C ALA A 117 17.38 11.46 -1.11
N GLU A 118 16.82 11.89 -2.23
CA GLU A 118 15.94 13.06 -2.33
C GLU A 118 14.67 12.74 -3.13
N PRO A 119 13.58 13.52 -2.93
CA PRO A 119 12.42 13.48 -3.83
C PRO A 119 12.83 13.76 -5.27
N ASP A 120 12.13 13.14 -6.22
CA ASP A 120 12.35 13.25 -7.68
C ASP A 120 13.72 12.74 -8.19
N GLU A 121 14.53 12.14 -7.33
CA GLU A 121 15.71 11.42 -7.80
C GLU A 121 15.30 10.18 -8.62
N MET A 122 14.26 9.48 -8.19
CA MET A 122 13.75 8.32 -8.90
C MET A 122 12.24 8.15 -8.69
N TRP A 123 11.50 8.11 -9.78
CA TRP A 123 10.12 7.62 -9.79
C TRP A 123 10.08 6.18 -10.25
N ILE A 124 9.26 5.37 -9.59
CA ILE A 124 9.03 3.95 -9.92
C ILE A 124 7.63 3.82 -10.50
N SER A 125 7.47 3.06 -11.57
CA SER A 125 6.16 2.76 -12.15
C SER A 125 5.97 1.27 -12.38
N ASP A 126 4.71 0.82 -12.19
CA ASP A 126 4.25 -0.54 -12.44
C ASP A 126 2.75 -0.50 -12.78
N GLY A 127 2.32 -1.36 -13.69
CA GLY A 127 0.90 -1.49 -14.05
C GLY A 127 0.12 -2.25 -12.96
N LEU A 128 -1.00 -1.69 -12.52
CA LEU A 128 -1.90 -2.36 -11.60
C LEU A 128 -3.25 -2.65 -12.26
N HIS A 129 -3.60 -3.93 -12.41
CA HIS A 129 -4.92 -4.32 -12.86
C HIS A 129 -6.00 -3.96 -11.84
N GLY A 130 -7.03 -3.28 -12.33
CA GLY A 130 -8.16 -2.79 -11.58
C GLY A 130 -9.49 -3.48 -11.95
N PRO A 131 -10.63 -2.80 -11.71
CA PRO A 131 -11.96 -3.31 -12.01
C PRO A 131 -12.22 -3.36 -13.53
N ILE A 132 -13.33 -4.01 -13.88
CA ILE A 132 -13.89 -3.91 -15.24
C ILE A 132 -14.74 -2.64 -15.28
N VAL A 133 -14.45 -1.77 -16.26
CA VAL A 133 -15.13 -0.50 -16.50
C VAL A 133 -15.41 -0.41 -17.98
N ASP A 134 -16.63 -0.03 -18.38
CA ASP A 134 -17.05 0.07 -19.79
C ASP A 134 -16.71 -1.19 -20.62
N GLY A 135 -16.87 -2.38 -20.01
CA GLY A 135 -16.59 -3.67 -20.66
C GLY A 135 -15.11 -4.03 -20.80
N GLY A 136 -14.19 -3.18 -20.38
CA GLY A 136 -12.74 -3.41 -20.40
C GLY A 136 -12.13 -3.46 -19.00
N ARG A 137 -11.03 -4.20 -18.82
CA ARG A 137 -10.27 -4.17 -17.58
C ARG A 137 -9.48 -2.87 -17.47
N ALA A 138 -9.72 -2.11 -16.42
CA ALA A 138 -8.95 -0.91 -16.13
C ALA A 138 -7.54 -1.28 -15.64
N VAL A 139 -6.53 -0.51 -16.09
CA VAL A 139 -5.14 -0.61 -15.64
C VAL A 139 -4.68 0.75 -15.13
N LEU A 140 -4.14 0.78 -13.93
CA LEU A 140 -3.52 1.96 -13.35
C LEU A 140 -2.05 2.03 -13.70
N PHE A 141 -1.64 3.12 -14.32
CA PHE A 141 -0.25 3.56 -14.36
C PHE A 141 -0.06 4.65 -13.30
N ALA A 142 0.84 4.42 -12.37
CA ALA A 142 1.17 5.40 -11.35
C ALA A 142 2.68 5.54 -11.23
N LEU A 143 3.11 6.74 -10.90
CA LEU A 143 4.49 7.09 -10.64
C LEU A 143 4.63 7.25 -9.12
N LEU A 144 5.45 6.43 -8.49
CA LEU A 144 5.73 6.48 -7.07
C LEU A 144 7.12 7.07 -6.85
N ASP A 145 7.22 8.18 -6.15
CA ASP A 145 8.50 8.73 -5.72
C ASP A 145 9.17 7.80 -4.71
N ASP A 146 10.39 7.35 -5.02
CA ASP A 146 11.11 6.34 -4.26
C ASP A 146 11.50 6.83 -2.86
N HIS A 147 11.79 8.12 -2.71
CA HIS A 147 12.15 8.72 -1.42
C HIS A 147 10.93 8.92 -0.52
N SER A 148 9.94 9.65 -1.00
CA SER A 148 8.82 10.13 -0.19
C SER A 148 7.63 9.18 -0.14
N ARG A 149 7.50 8.26 -1.10
CA ARG A 149 6.30 7.45 -1.37
C ARG A 149 5.12 8.30 -1.88
N TYR A 150 5.35 9.55 -2.26
CA TYR A 150 4.35 10.39 -2.92
C TYR A 150 4.06 9.87 -4.33
N VAL A 151 2.87 10.12 -4.84
CA VAL A 151 2.46 9.75 -6.20
C VAL A 151 2.29 11.04 -7.01
N PRO A 152 3.34 11.49 -7.75
CA PRO A 152 3.28 12.72 -8.53
C PRO A 152 2.36 12.63 -9.74
N GLY A 153 2.09 11.43 -10.26
CA GLY A 153 1.20 11.23 -11.39
C GLY A 153 0.58 9.85 -11.45
N HIS A 154 -0.61 9.79 -11.99
CA HIS A 154 -1.35 8.54 -12.16
C HIS A 154 -2.36 8.64 -13.29
N ARG A 155 -2.72 7.49 -13.88
CA ARG A 155 -3.81 7.39 -14.86
C ARG A 155 -4.39 5.98 -14.86
N TRP A 156 -5.71 5.87 -14.73
CA TRP A 156 -6.46 4.68 -15.11
C TRP A 156 -6.81 4.75 -16.59
N GLY A 157 -6.56 3.68 -17.33
CA GLY A 157 -6.90 3.53 -18.73
C GLY A 157 -7.38 2.12 -19.05
N HIS A 158 -7.80 1.86 -20.27
CA HIS A 158 -8.11 0.51 -20.75
C HIS A 158 -6.83 -0.14 -21.27
N GLY A 159 -6.45 -1.26 -20.67
CA GLY A 159 -5.30 -2.06 -21.13
C GLY A 159 -3.92 -1.54 -20.71
N GLU A 160 -2.93 -2.40 -20.92
CA GLU A 160 -1.51 -2.09 -20.68
C GLU A 160 -0.90 -1.45 -21.92
N ASP A 161 -1.26 -0.20 -22.19
CA ASP A 161 -0.76 0.53 -23.35
C ASP A 161 0.18 1.67 -22.97
N THR A 162 0.88 2.17 -23.98
CA THR A 162 1.80 3.31 -23.83
C THR A 162 1.06 4.62 -23.51
N LEU A 163 -0.21 4.76 -23.88
CA LEU A 163 -0.97 6.00 -23.67
C LEU A 163 -1.18 6.26 -22.19
N GLY A 164 -1.49 5.22 -21.41
CA GLY A 164 -1.71 5.34 -19.97
C GLY A 164 -0.48 5.86 -19.22
N ILE A 165 0.69 5.27 -19.44
CA ILE A 165 1.94 5.74 -18.79
C ILE A 165 2.36 7.12 -19.32
N GLN A 166 2.16 7.41 -20.62
CA GLN A 166 2.44 8.73 -21.18
C GLN A 166 1.60 9.82 -20.56
N ALA A 167 0.29 9.58 -20.38
CA ALA A 167 -0.61 10.55 -19.72
C ALA A 167 -0.20 10.77 -18.26
N ALA A 168 0.08 9.70 -17.50
CA ALA A 168 0.53 9.81 -16.13
C ALA A 168 1.86 10.60 -16.01
N LEU A 169 2.82 10.33 -16.91
CA LEU A 169 4.12 11.03 -16.94
C LEU A 169 3.96 12.48 -17.34
N HIS A 170 3.15 12.79 -18.38
CA HIS A 170 2.88 14.16 -18.81
C HIS A 170 2.34 15.02 -17.66
N ASP A 171 1.30 14.55 -16.98
CA ASP A 171 0.64 15.29 -15.91
C ASP A 171 1.56 15.47 -14.68
N ALA A 172 2.35 14.43 -14.36
CA ALA A 172 3.36 14.49 -13.30
C ALA A 172 4.44 15.52 -13.60
N VAL A 173 5.06 15.47 -14.79
CA VAL A 173 6.14 16.37 -15.19
C VAL A 173 5.65 17.82 -15.28
N LYS A 174 4.45 18.03 -15.81
CA LYS A 174 3.83 19.36 -15.90
C LYS A 174 3.66 19.99 -14.52
N THR A 175 3.28 19.20 -13.52
CA THR A 175 2.95 19.68 -12.16
C THR A 175 4.18 19.74 -11.26
N HIS A 176 5.01 18.70 -11.30
CA HIS A 176 6.09 18.50 -10.32
C HIS A 176 7.50 18.68 -10.88
N GLY A 177 7.67 18.71 -12.19
CA GLY A 177 8.99 18.75 -12.86
C GLY A 177 9.48 17.35 -13.25
N CYS A 178 10.67 17.30 -13.85
CA CYS A 178 11.25 16.06 -14.36
C CYS A 178 12.03 15.32 -13.27
N PRO A 179 11.75 14.02 -13.00
CA PRO A 179 12.60 13.23 -12.14
C PRO A 179 13.95 12.96 -12.82
N ARG A 180 15.00 12.69 -12.07
CA ARG A 180 16.29 12.28 -12.64
C ARG A 180 16.22 10.90 -13.32
N LYS A 181 15.38 9.99 -12.77
CA LYS A 181 15.24 8.62 -13.27
C LYS A 181 13.78 8.18 -13.24
N LEU A 182 13.37 7.43 -14.26
CA LEU A 182 12.14 6.66 -14.27
C LEU A 182 12.50 5.18 -14.29
N TYR A 183 12.12 4.44 -13.23
CA TYR A 183 12.38 3.01 -13.09
C TYR A 183 11.09 2.22 -13.32
N CYS A 184 11.10 1.30 -14.28
CA CYS A 184 9.95 0.47 -14.64
C CYS A 184 10.35 -0.97 -14.95
N ASP A 185 9.35 -1.82 -15.15
CA ASP A 185 9.60 -3.17 -15.65
C ASP A 185 9.80 -3.20 -17.19
N ASN A 186 9.87 -4.42 -17.74
CA ASN A 186 9.99 -4.62 -19.18
C ASN A 186 8.63 -4.88 -19.85
N GLY A 187 7.51 -4.49 -19.25
CA GLY A 187 6.19 -4.60 -19.84
C GLY A 187 6.08 -3.82 -21.16
N SER A 188 5.15 -4.20 -22.03
CA SER A 188 4.99 -3.61 -23.37
C SER A 188 4.80 -2.10 -23.34
N ALA A 189 4.03 -1.59 -22.38
CA ALA A 189 3.81 -0.16 -22.19
C ALA A 189 5.11 0.61 -21.89
N TYR A 190 6.02 0.02 -21.13
CA TYR A 190 7.27 0.62 -20.70
C TYR A 190 8.43 0.44 -21.70
N SER A 191 8.36 -0.60 -22.54
CA SER A 191 9.37 -0.90 -23.57
C SER A 191 9.12 -0.16 -24.88
N SER A 192 8.16 0.77 -24.93
CA SER A 192 7.77 1.47 -26.12
C SER A 192 8.80 2.51 -26.56
N HIS A 193 9.00 2.64 -27.86
CA HIS A 193 9.83 3.70 -28.43
C HIS A 193 9.34 5.10 -28.06
N GLN A 194 8.03 5.27 -27.88
CA GLN A 194 7.43 6.54 -27.51
C GLN A 194 7.83 6.95 -26.09
N LEU A 195 7.82 6.03 -25.11
CA LEU A 195 8.26 6.33 -23.74
C LEU A 195 9.77 6.64 -23.71
N ALA A 196 10.58 5.85 -24.42
CA ALA A 196 12.01 6.12 -24.54
C ALA A 196 12.30 7.48 -25.17
N TRP A 197 11.51 7.89 -26.17
CA TRP A 197 11.61 9.22 -26.75
C TRP A 197 11.22 10.33 -25.78
N SER A 198 10.05 10.21 -25.13
CA SER A 198 9.56 11.24 -24.20
C SER A 198 10.54 11.46 -23.05
N THR A 199 11.06 10.38 -22.47
CA THR A 199 12.05 10.45 -21.38
C THR A 199 13.38 11.06 -21.87
N ALA A 200 13.85 10.71 -23.05
CA ALA A 200 15.08 11.26 -23.62
C ALA A 200 14.97 12.78 -23.90
N VAL A 201 13.84 13.23 -24.44
CA VAL A 201 13.60 14.68 -24.70
C VAL A 201 13.55 15.47 -23.41
N LEU A 202 13.04 14.87 -22.31
CA LEU A 202 12.91 15.50 -21.01
C LEU A 202 14.15 15.33 -20.11
N ASP A 203 15.24 14.74 -20.63
CA ASP A 203 16.46 14.39 -19.87
C ASP A 203 16.18 13.51 -18.65
N ILE A 204 15.18 12.63 -18.76
CA ILE A 204 14.85 11.63 -17.75
C ILE A 204 15.54 10.33 -18.10
N ARG A 205 16.36 9.80 -17.21
CA ARG A 205 17.00 8.50 -17.41
C ARG A 205 15.99 7.36 -17.24
N LEU A 206 15.58 6.72 -18.35
CA LEU A 206 14.74 5.53 -18.30
C LEU A 206 15.58 4.32 -17.91
N VAL A 207 15.15 3.58 -16.89
CA VAL A 207 15.82 2.42 -16.33
C VAL A 207 14.85 1.26 -16.25
N HIS A 208 15.16 0.15 -16.90
CA HIS A 208 14.36 -1.06 -16.83
C HIS A 208 14.93 -2.05 -15.78
N SER A 209 14.03 -2.76 -15.09
CA SER A 209 14.42 -3.83 -14.18
C SER A 209 15.12 -4.95 -14.95
N ARG A 210 16.19 -5.52 -14.36
CA ARG A 210 16.83 -6.70 -14.96
C ARG A 210 15.88 -7.90 -14.87
N PRO A 211 15.74 -8.71 -15.94
CA PRO A 211 14.95 -9.94 -15.90
C PRO A 211 15.36 -10.82 -14.73
N GLY A 212 14.38 -11.30 -13.95
CA GLY A 212 14.62 -12.18 -12.78
C GLY A 212 15.11 -11.46 -11.51
N LYS A 213 15.46 -10.16 -11.55
CA LYS A 213 15.85 -9.39 -10.35
C LYS A 213 14.74 -8.41 -9.99
N ARG A 214 13.96 -8.73 -8.96
CA ARG A 214 12.88 -7.87 -8.42
C ARG A 214 13.39 -6.75 -7.48
N GLN A 215 14.71 -6.51 -7.46
CA GLN A 215 15.31 -5.49 -6.62
C GLN A 215 14.81 -4.09 -7.02
N GLY A 216 14.34 -3.31 -6.06
CA GLY A 216 13.76 -1.98 -6.26
C GLY A 216 12.25 -1.93 -6.48
N ARG A 217 11.57 -3.05 -6.79
CA ARG A 217 10.10 -3.08 -7.01
C ARG A 217 9.26 -3.28 -5.74
N GLY A 218 9.87 -3.69 -4.63
CA GLY A 218 9.14 -3.97 -3.39
C GLY A 218 8.31 -2.79 -2.85
N LYS A 219 8.72 -1.55 -3.15
CA LYS A 219 8.00 -0.33 -2.74
C LYS A 219 6.72 -0.13 -3.55
N ILE A 220 6.80 -0.24 -4.89
CA ILE A 220 5.64 -0.11 -5.77
C ILE A 220 4.69 -1.31 -5.60
N GLU A 221 5.20 -2.53 -5.40
CA GLU A 221 4.38 -3.71 -5.10
C GLU A 221 3.59 -3.54 -3.79
N ARG A 222 4.23 -2.98 -2.74
CA ARG A 222 3.56 -2.65 -1.47
C ARG A 222 2.53 -1.56 -1.65
N TRP A 223 2.84 -0.52 -2.43
CA TRP A 223 1.90 0.54 -2.75
C TRP A 223 0.71 -0.01 -3.56
N ASN A 224 0.94 -0.83 -4.57
CA ASN A 224 -0.11 -1.53 -5.33
C ASN A 224 -1.03 -2.35 -4.41
N ARG A 225 -0.46 -2.99 -3.37
CA ARG A 225 -1.26 -3.67 -2.35
C ARG A 225 -2.11 -2.68 -1.55
N THR A 226 -1.55 -1.54 -1.18
CA THR A 226 -2.30 -0.48 -0.49
C THR A 226 -3.48 0.01 -1.32
N VAL A 227 -3.30 0.20 -2.64
CA VAL A 227 -4.40 0.56 -3.55
C VAL A 227 -5.48 -0.51 -3.56
N ARG A 228 -5.10 -1.80 -3.67
CA ARG A 228 -6.07 -2.90 -3.62
C ARG A 228 -6.83 -2.94 -2.30
N ASP A 229 -6.11 -2.88 -1.20
CA ASP A 229 -6.66 -3.09 0.15
C ASP A 229 -7.48 -1.88 0.66
N GLN A 230 -7.34 -0.69 0.08
CA GLN A 230 -7.91 0.54 0.63
C GLN A 230 -8.75 1.35 -0.36
N PHE A 231 -8.51 1.20 -1.66
CA PHE A 231 -9.29 1.89 -2.69
C PHE A 231 -10.14 0.91 -3.49
N LEU A 232 -9.53 -0.10 -4.13
CA LEU A 232 -10.28 -1.02 -4.98
C LEU A 232 -11.31 -1.83 -4.20
N VAL A 233 -11.03 -2.16 -2.95
CA VAL A 233 -11.98 -2.83 -2.07
C VAL A 233 -13.27 -2.02 -1.84
N GLU A 234 -13.18 -0.68 -1.82
CA GLU A 234 -14.36 0.17 -1.67
C GLU A 234 -15.09 0.36 -3.01
N ILE A 235 -14.35 0.46 -4.11
CA ILE A 235 -14.96 0.45 -5.45
C ILE A 235 -15.80 -0.82 -5.66
N GLU A 236 -15.28 -1.98 -5.24
CA GLU A 236 -16.01 -3.24 -5.31
C GLU A 236 -17.23 -3.26 -4.37
N ALA A 237 -17.08 -2.73 -3.16
CA ALA A 237 -18.14 -2.70 -2.15
C ALA A 237 -19.37 -1.88 -2.59
N VAL A 238 -19.17 -0.82 -3.38
CA VAL A 238 -20.26 0.00 -3.95
C VAL A 238 -20.80 -0.51 -5.28
N GLY A 239 -20.32 -1.68 -5.73
CA GLY A 239 -20.81 -2.31 -6.98
C GLY A 239 -20.06 -1.86 -8.25
N GLY A 240 -18.91 -1.20 -8.11
CA GLY A 240 -18.11 -0.71 -9.23
C GLY A 240 -18.26 0.78 -9.52
N VAL A 241 -17.81 1.20 -10.68
CA VAL A 241 -17.90 2.58 -11.20
C VAL A 241 -18.41 2.57 -12.63
N GLY A 242 -19.10 3.63 -13.02
CA GLY A 242 -19.74 3.76 -14.33
C GLY A 242 -18.80 4.14 -15.48
N SER A 243 -17.61 4.70 -15.19
CA SER A 243 -16.69 5.15 -16.24
C SER A 243 -15.24 5.26 -15.74
N LEU A 244 -14.27 5.26 -16.69
CA LEU A 244 -12.86 5.55 -16.36
C LEU A 244 -12.66 6.96 -15.79
N ASP A 245 -13.41 7.93 -16.22
CA ASP A 245 -13.30 9.30 -15.70
C ASP A 245 -13.75 9.37 -14.24
N GLU A 246 -14.80 8.65 -13.89
CA GLU A 246 -15.24 8.51 -12.51
C GLU A 246 -14.18 7.81 -11.67
N LEU A 247 -13.61 6.69 -12.15
CA LEU A 247 -12.55 5.97 -11.48
C LEU A 247 -11.31 6.84 -11.24
N ASN A 248 -10.89 7.62 -12.25
CA ASN A 248 -9.77 8.56 -12.14
C ASN A 248 -10.05 9.65 -11.10
N ARG A 249 -11.26 10.23 -11.11
CA ARG A 249 -11.68 11.27 -10.15
C ARG A 249 -11.69 10.77 -8.72
N LEU A 250 -12.28 9.59 -8.48
CA LEU A 250 -12.33 8.96 -7.15
C LEU A 250 -10.93 8.59 -6.66
N PHE A 251 -10.09 8.07 -7.55
CA PHE A 251 -8.71 7.73 -7.21
C PHE A 251 -7.88 8.96 -6.85
N THR A 252 -8.01 10.04 -7.60
CA THR A 252 -7.37 11.34 -7.30
C THR A 252 -7.80 11.84 -5.92
N ALA A 253 -9.09 11.80 -5.61
CA ALA A 253 -9.62 12.20 -4.31
C ALA A 253 -9.05 11.33 -3.18
N TRP A 254 -9.03 10.00 -3.36
CA TRP A 254 -8.45 9.07 -2.40
C TRP A 254 -6.96 9.33 -2.15
N LEU A 255 -6.16 9.57 -3.22
CA LEU A 255 -4.74 9.91 -3.08
C LEU A 255 -4.53 11.16 -2.22
N HIS A 256 -5.23 12.25 -2.54
CA HIS A 256 -5.03 13.54 -1.89
C HIS A 256 -5.62 13.60 -0.48
N GLN A 257 -6.75 12.96 -0.23
CA GLN A 257 -7.44 13.05 1.06
C GLN A 257 -6.97 11.98 2.06
N HIS A 258 -6.53 10.82 1.57
CA HIS A 258 -6.15 9.69 2.41
C HIS A 258 -4.68 9.30 2.27
N TYR A 259 -4.26 8.81 1.10
CA TYR A 259 -2.94 8.21 0.97
C TYR A 259 -1.80 9.18 1.26
N HIS A 260 -1.81 10.37 0.66
CA HIS A 260 -0.76 11.37 0.83
C HIS A 260 -0.70 11.97 2.24
N ARG A 261 -1.78 11.84 3.03
CA ARG A 261 -1.89 12.36 4.40
C ARG A 261 -1.73 11.31 5.48
N ALA A 262 -1.78 10.03 5.12
CA ALA A 262 -1.58 8.94 6.08
C ALA A 262 -0.08 8.79 6.41
N VAL A 263 0.26 8.62 7.69
CA VAL A 263 1.64 8.34 8.10
C VAL A 263 2.08 7.00 7.54
N HIS A 264 3.14 6.99 6.76
CA HIS A 264 3.70 5.78 6.17
C HIS A 264 4.57 5.04 7.20
N SER A 265 4.27 3.76 7.44
CA SER A 265 4.89 2.96 8.51
C SER A 265 6.42 2.80 8.41
N GLU A 266 7.00 2.89 7.20
CA GLU A 266 8.45 2.80 7.02
C GLU A 266 9.16 4.12 7.22
N THR A 267 8.51 5.23 6.87
CA THR A 267 9.16 6.55 6.86
C THR A 267 8.84 7.36 8.12
N GLY A 268 7.80 6.97 8.86
CA GLY A 268 7.34 7.69 10.05
C GLY A 268 6.71 9.07 9.77
N ALA A 269 6.57 9.45 8.49
CA ALA A 269 5.99 10.71 8.05
C ALA A 269 4.96 10.47 6.94
N THR A 270 4.16 11.47 6.61
CA THR A 270 3.24 11.35 5.48
C THR A 270 3.99 11.51 4.15
N PRO A 271 3.54 10.87 3.05
CA PRO A 271 4.12 11.08 1.73
C PRO A 271 4.16 12.56 1.34
N ALA A 272 3.11 13.32 1.63
CA ALA A 272 3.07 14.75 1.34
C ALA A 272 4.11 15.56 2.12
N GLN A 273 4.29 15.29 3.42
CA GLN A 273 5.32 15.98 4.23
C GLN A 273 6.72 15.71 3.71
N ARG A 274 7.05 14.45 3.36
CA ARG A 274 8.37 14.11 2.82
C ARG A 274 8.61 14.67 1.43
N TYR A 275 7.58 14.69 0.58
CA TYR A 275 7.71 15.18 -0.78
C TYR A 275 7.85 16.71 -0.85
N HIS A 276 7.13 17.44 0.01
CA HIS A 276 7.12 18.89 0.07
C HIS A 276 7.98 19.46 1.22
N ALA A 277 9.00 18.71 1.67
CA ALA A 277 9.90 19.19 2.71
C ALA A 277 10.51 20.54 2.34
N ALA A 278 10.71 21.41 3.33
CA ALA A 278 11.13 22.80 3.11
C ALA A 278 12.55 22.93 2.50
N ASP A 279 13.39 21.93 2.71
CA ASP A 279 14.75 21.83 2.21
C ASP A 279 14.86 21.15 0.83
N ARG A 280 13.71 20.73 0.24
CA ARG A 280 13.70 20.10 -1.07
C ARG A 280 14.12 21.06 -2.17
N THR A 281 15.04 20.63 -3.04
CA THR A 281 15.30 21.27 -4.32
C THR A 281 14.21 20.83 -5.31
N PRO A 282 13.36 21.75 -5.82
CA PRO A 282 12.34 21.39 -6.80
C PRO A 282 12.96 20.82 -8.07
N ALA A 283 12.33 19.78 -8.62
CA ALA A 283 12.73 19.21 -9.91
C ALA A 283 12.59 20.27 -11.04
N PRO A 284 13.48 20.29 -12.03
CA PRO A 284 13.42 21.23 -13.13
C PRO A 284 12.13 21.01 -13.95
N ARG A 285 11.39 22.07 -14.20
CA ARG A 285 10.19 22.05 -15.03
C ARG A 285 10.57 22.34 -16.48
N PRO A 286 10.16 21.51 -17.45
CA PRO A 286 10.37 21.80 -18.85
C PRO A 286 9.51 22.99 -19.28
N ASP A 287 10.00 23.78 -20.24
CA ASP A 287 9.16 24.77 -20.87
C ASP A 287 7.98 24.12 -21.63
N PRO A 288 6.86 24.86 -21.85
CA PRO A 288 5.67 24.28 -22.48
C PRO A 288 5.90 23.74 -23.90
N ALA A 289 6.87 24.29 -24.66
CA ALA A 289 7.17 23.80 -26.00
C ALA A 289 7.95 22.49 -25.95
N LEU A 290 8.92 22.37 -25.03
CA LEU A 290 9.65 21.14 -24.78
C LEU A 290 8.70 20.04 -24.29
N LEU A 291 7.80 20.36 -23.35
CA LEU A 291 6.80 19.43 -22.85
C LEU A 291 5.91 18.91 -24.00
N ARG A 292 5.34 19.79 -24.82
CA ARG A 292 4.55 19.39 -25.99
C ARG A 292 5.36 18.49 -26.93
N ARG A 293 6.61 18.88 -27.27
CA ARG A 293 7.47 18.09 -28.15
C ARG A 293 7.75 16.68 -27.62
N ALA A 294 7.96 16.55 -26.31
CA ALA A 294 8.24 15.26 -25.66
C ALA A 294 7.08 14.28 -25.80
N PHE A 295 5.85 14.76 -25.78
CA PHE A 295 4.64 13.92 -25.82
C PHE A 295 3.94 13.90 -27.19
N LEU A 296 4.51 14.53 -28.21
CA LEU A 296 4.04 14.33 -29.59
C LEU A 296 4.24 12.87 -29.99
N TRP A 297 3.18 12.26 -30.54
CA TRP A 297 3.25 10.90 -31.05
C TRP A 297 4.17 10.85 -32.26
N ARG A 298 5.08 9.89 -32.30
CA ARG A 298 6.04 9.69 -33.38
C ARG A 298 5.85 8.34 -34.04
N GLU A 299 5.71 8.37 -35.35
CA GLU A 299 5.72 7.17 -36.18
C GLU A 299 6.87 7.22 -37.16
N GLN A 300 7.59 6.11 -37.30
CA GLN A 300 8.56 5.93 -38.36
C GLN A 300 7.86 5.29 -39.54
N ARG A 301 7.96 5.92 -40.69
CA ARG A 301 7.43 5.41 -41.93
C ARG A 301 8.54 5.33 -42.99
N ARG A 302 8.46 4.32 -43.84
CA ARG A 302 9.37 4.20 -44.98
C ARG A 302 8.86 5.05 -46.12
N VAL A 303 9.73 5.92 -46.66
CA VAL A 303 9.43 6.63 -47.88
C VAL A 303 9.47 5.63 -49.03
N THR A 304 8.45 5.60 -49.88
CA THR A 304 8.39 4.73 -51.07
C THR A 304 9.33 5.25 -52.14
N ALA A 305 9.58 4.44 -53.20
CA ALA A 305 10.34 4.88 -54.36
C ALA A 305 9.71 6.08 -55.08
N PHE A 306 8.44 6.35 -54.86
CA PHE A 306 7.69 7.49 -55.41
C PHE A 306 7.67 8.71 -54.49
N ALA A 307 8.55 8.78 -53.48
CA ALA A 307 8.63 9.85 -52.49
C ALA A 307 7.32 10.06 -51.69
N THR A 308 6.51 9.03 -51.55
CA THR A 308 5.26 9.05 -50.76
C THR A 308 5.42 8.36 -49.41
N VAL A 309 4.64 8.80 -48.40
CA VAL A 309 4.56 8.21 -47.06
C VAL A 309 3.09 7.93 -46.74
N SER A 310 2.76 6.70 -46.43
CA SER A 310 1.41 6.38 -45.91
C SER A 310 1.33 6.55 -44.41
N LEU A 311 0.34 7.30 -43.95
CA LEU A 311 0.00 7.48 -42.55
C LEU A 311 -1.48 7.14 -42.35
N HIS A 312 -1.77 6.11 -41.54
CA HIS A 312 -3.14 5.62 -41.26
C HIS A 312 -3.99 5.35 -42.54
N GLY A 313 -3.36 4.83 -43.59
CA GLY A 313 -4.03 4.53 -44.84
C GLY A 313 -4.24 5.74 -45.76
N ILE A 314 -3.75 6.91 -45.39
CA ILE A 314 -3.73 8.10 -46.24
C ILE A 314 -2.34 8.24 -46.87
N LEU A 315 -2.27 8.39 -48.18
CA LEU A 315 -1.04 8.65 -48.97
C LEU A 315 -0.68 10.11 -48.94
#